data_3b33d154b650b89764d43bb3b457c384
#
_entry.id   3b33d154b650b89764d43bb3b457c384
#
_cell.length_a   1.000
_cell.length_b   1.000
_cell.length_c   1.000
_cell.angle_alpha   90.00
_cell.angle_beta   90.00
_cell.angle_gamma   90.00
#
_symmetry.space_group_name_H-M   'P 1'
#
loop_
_entity.id
_entity.type
_entity.pdbx_description
1 polymer ?
#
loop_
_entity_poly.entity_id
_entity_poly.type
_entity_poly.pdbx_seq_one_letter_code
_entity_poly.pdbx_strand_id
1 'polypeptide(L)'
;MKWSKRRSLGQHMLIDIRILAKVIEASQISKNEIVCEGGTGNGILTYELCKYAKSVISFEIDKVLFARARARKQACNLSNLQLLNVDLFKILNLKYNVFISNLPYCKSKDAFYWLPTQKFDRAIVMIQREFADKLQAKPGEKNYRAISVVTQHCFTLQKLFSVNKDAFDPQPSVESVVIKLIPRYHKITWKSIRNLNYVFSQRNKKASSVAKRFGINFDFGDTRIDELHSGELIKLVNLIEIENSI
;
A
#
# COMPACT_ATOMS: atom_id res chain seq x y z
N MET A 1 -26.13 6.97 4.72
CA MET A 1 -25.59 5.83 3.95
C MET A 1 -25.80 4.57 4.79
N LYS A 2 -26.49 3.56 4.25
CA LYS A 2 -26.84 2.36 5.02
C LYS A 2 -25.56 1.57 5.40
N TRP A 3 -25.48 1.07 6.62
CA TRP A 3 -24.37 0.27 7.17
C TRP A 3 -23.89 -0.90 6.28
N SER A 4 -24.84 -1.52 5.53
CA SER A 4 -24.56 -2.60 4.59
C SER A 4 -23.60 -2.19 3.45
N LYS A 5 -23.68 -0.94 2.96
CA LYS A 5 -22.86 -0.45 1.86
C LYS A 5 -21.41 -0.18 2.28
N ARG A 6 -21.16 0.19 3.54
CA ARG A 6 -19.81 0.39 4.10
C ARG A 6 -19.05 -0.93 4.24
N ARG A 7 -19.73 -1.98 4.72
CA ARG A 7 -19.14 -3.34 4.78
C ARG A 7 -18.75 -3.86 3.40
N SER A 8 -19.59 -3.63 2.37
CA SER A 8 -19.28 -4.07 1.01
C SER A 8 -18.10 -3.33 0.38
N LEU A 9 -17.78 -2.10 0.86
CA LEU A 9 -16.62 -1.32 0.42
C LEU A 9 -15.37 -1.57 1.26
N GLY A 10 -15.41 -2.48 2.24
CA GLY A 10 -14.29 -2.78 3.13
C GLY A 10 -13.86 -1.59 3.99
N GLN A 11 -14.78 -0.64 4.25
CA GLN A 11 -14.51 0.55 5.06
C GLN A 11 -14.76 0.24 6.54
N HIS A 12 -13.68 0.11 7.31
CA HIS A 12 -13.68 -0.04 8.76
C HIS A 12 -13.01 1.19 9.37
N MET A 13 -13.82 2.02 10.03
CA MET A 13 -13.33 3.28 10.60
C MET A 13 -12.64 3.00 11.93
N LEU A 14 -11.41 3.46 12.08
CA LEU A 14 -10.73 3.42 13.36
C LEU A 14 -11.48 4.28 14.38
N ILE A 15 -11.76 3.74 15.56
CA ILE A 15 -12.44 4.43 16.67
C ILE A 15 -11.62 4.38 17.96
N ASP A 16 -10.67 3.47 18.11
CA ASP A 16 -9.82 3.36 19.31
C ASP A 16 -8.71 4.43 19.30
N ILE A 17 -8.83 5.38 20.23
CA ILE A 17 -7.86 6.49 20.39
C ILE A 17 -6.48 6.03 20.83
N ARG A 18 -6.36 4.87 21.52
CA ARG A 18 -5.08 4.31 21.95
C ARG A 18 -4.31 3.78 20.75
N ILE A 19 -5.02 3.14 19.80
CA ILE A 19 -4.43 2.70 18.53
C ILE A 19 -4.04 3.89 17.68
N LEU A 20 -4.90 4.92 17.62
CA LEU A 20 -4.57 6.18 16.94
C LEU A 20 -3.26 6.78 17.47
N ALA A 21 -3.12 6.90 18.80
CA ALA A 21 -1.92 7.43 19.43
C ALA A 21 -0.66 6.61 19.06
N LYS A 22 -0.74 5.27 19.08
CA LYS A 22 0.35 4.39 18.66
C LYS A 22 0.73 4.57 17.19
N VAL A 23 -0.25 4.79 16.30
CA VAL A 23 0.01 5.05 14.86
C VAL A 23 0.75 6.37 14.69
N ILE A 24 0.34 7.42 15.39
CA ILE A 24 1.00 8.74 15.38
C ILE A 24 2.45 8.61 15.89
N GLU A 25 2.64 7.99 17.06
CA GLU A 25 3.97 7.75 17.63
C GLU A 25 4.89 6.99 16.67
N ALA A 26 4.39 5.87 16.11
CA ALA A 26 5.14 5.05 15.15
C ALA A 26 5.50 5.79 13.86
N SER A 27 4.71 6.78 13.48
CA SER A 27 4.93 7.57 12.27
C SER A 27 6.11 8.54 12.41
N GLN A 28 6.47 8.94 13.64
CA GLN A 28 7.59 9.86 13.92
C GLN A 28 7.52 11.13 13.06
N ILE A 29 6.32 11.68 12.90
CA ILE A 29 6.10 12.90 12.10
C ILE A 29 6.74 14.10 12.76
N SER A 30 7.39 14.95 11.96
CA SER A 30 7.94 16.23 12.38
C SER A 30 7.16 17.42 11.80
N LYS A 31 7.30 18.60 12.42
CA LYS A 31 6.69 19.85 11.97
C LYS A 31 7.19 20.36 10.61
N ASN A 32 8.21 19.73 10.05
CA ASN A 32 8.77 20.10 8.75
C ASN A 32 8.27 19.18 7.61
N GLU A 33 7.53 18.12 7.95
CA GLU A 33 7.14 17.08 6.98
C GLU A 33 5.74 17.29 6.43
N ILE A 34 5.57 16.93 5.18
CA ILE A 34 4.29 16.84 4.47
C ILE A 34 3.82 15.40 4.57
N VAL A 35 2.62 15.19 5.08
CA VAL A 35 1.98 13.87 5.19
C VAL A 35 0.96 13.70 4.07
N CYS A 36 1.01 12.56 3.38
CA CYS A 36 -0.02 12.10 2.47
C CYS A 36 -0.87 11.04 3.17
N GLU A 37 -2.17 11.26 3.27
CA GLU A 37 -3.12 10.30 3.83
C GLU A 37 -4.03 9.73 2.74
N GLY A 38 -4.10 8.40 2.66
CA GLY A 38 -5.03 7.68 1.80
C GLY A 38 -6.29 7.26 2.56
N GLY A 39 -7.43 7.89 2.25
CA GLY A 39 -8.71 7.62 2.91
C GLY A 39 -8.92 8.43 4.19
N THR A 40 -9.50 9.63 4.05
CA THR A 40 -9.86 10.49 5.19
C THR A 40 -10.85 9.82 6.14
N GLY A 41 -11.82 9.09 5.60
CA GLY A 41 -12.84 8.39 6.36
C GLY A 41 -13.65 9.32 7.25
N ASN A 42 -13.69 8.99 8.57
CA ASN A 42 -14.32 9.85 9.58
C ASN A 42 -13.41 11.01 10.06
N GLY A 43 -12.17 11.08 9.58
CA GLY A 43 -11.20 12.13 9.87
C GLY A 43 -10.43 11.99 11.17
N ILE A 44 -10.64 10.93 11.97
CA ILE A 44 -9.98 10.78 13.27
C ILE A 44 -8.45 10.82 13.14
N LEU A 45 -7.90 10.13 12.13
CA LEU A 45 -6.47 10.13 11.83
C LEU A 45 -6.05 11.47 11.21
N THR A 46 -6.80 11.97 10.23
CA THR A 46 -6.51 13.23 9.52
C THR A 46 -6.31 14.42 10.48
N TYR A 47 -7.23 14.59 11.43
CA TYR A 47 -7.18 15.74 12.33
C TYR A 47 -6.05 15.61 13.35
N GLU A 48 -5.72 14.40 13.75
CA GLU A 48 -4.58 14.16 14.61
C GLU A 48 -3.26 14.46 13.89
N LEU A 49 -3.11 13.99 12.62
CA LEU A 49 -1.95 14.29 11.79
C LEU A 49 -1.69 15.80 11.63
N CYS A 50 -2.74 16.61 11.52
CA CYS A 50 -2.61 18.07 11.42
C CYS A 50 -1.93 18.72 12.63
N LYS A 51 -1.96 18.09 13.79
CA LYS A 51 -1.30 18.61 15.01
C LYS A 51 0.22 18.47 14.95
N TYR A 52 0.74 17.50 14.19
CA TYR A 52 2.16 17.14 14.18
C TYR A 52 2.88 17.51 12.88
N ALA A 53 2.18 17.49 11.74
CA ALA A 53 2.75 17.73 10.42
C ALA A 53 2.86 19.22 10.08
N LYS A 54 3.77 19.56 9.14
CA LYS A 54 3.78 20.86 8.46
C LYS A 54 2.48 21.05 7.67
N SER A 55 2.11 20.05 6.88
CA SER A 55 0.85 20.00 6.15
C SER A 55 0.41 18.57 5.94
N VAL A 56 -0.91 18.37 5.79
CA VAL A 56 -1.53 17.08 5.49
C VAL A 56 -2.29 17.20 4.17
N ILE A 57 -2.02 16.28 3.26
CA ILE A 57 -2.78 16.12 2.01
C ILE A 57 -3.58 14.82 2.17
N SER A 58 -4.89 14.94 2.35
CA SER A 58 -5.76 13.79 2.61
C SER A 58 -6.75 13.58 1.46
N PHE A 59 -6.92 12.34 1.07
CA PHE A 59 -7.69 11.91 -0.09
C PHE A 59 -8.91 11.10 0.35
N GLU A 60 -10.09 11.44 -0.18
CA GLU A 60 -11.33 10.71 0.08
C GLU A 60 -12.16 10.59 -1.20
N ILE A 61 -12.44 9.37 -1.62
CA ILE A 61 -13.22 9.10 -2.84
C ILE A 61 -14.74 9.17 -2.58
N ASP A 62 -15.17 8.85 -1.36
CA ASP A 62 -16.60 8.95 -0.98
C ASP A 62 -16.98 10.40 -0.78
N LYS A 63 -17.88 10.90 -1.65
CA LYS A 63 -18.34 12.30 -1.64
C LYS A 63 -19.00 12.70 -0.33
N VAL A 64 -19.68 11.78 0.36
CA VAL A 64 -20.37 12.06 1.64
C VAL A 64 -19.34 12.23 2.76
N LEU A 65 -18.35 11.33 2.84
CA LEU A 65 -17.28 11.44 3.81
C LEU A 65 -16.42 12.68 3.55
N PHE A 66 -16.09 12.94 2.29
CA PHE A 66 -15.37 14.16 1.89
C PHE A 66 -16.11 15.44 2.32
N ALA A 67 -17.43 15.54 2.06
CA ALA A 67 -18.22 16.71 2.45
C ALA A 67 -18.20 16.92 3.98
N ARG A 68 -18.32 15.82 4.76
CA ARG A 68 -18.21 15.87 6.24
C ARG A 68 -16.85 16.34 6.71
N ALA A 69 -15.78 15.77 6.13
CA ALA A 69 -14.41 16.16 6.45
C ALA A 69 -14.15 17.65 6.13
N ARG A 70 -14.67 18.14 4.98
CA ARG A 70 -14.56 19.53 4.57
C ARG A 70 -15.27 20.49 5.54
N ALA A 71 -16.48 20.15 5.96
CA ALA A 71 -17.21 20.94 6.94
C ALA A 71 -16.46 21.01 8.29
N ARG A 72 -15.92 19.90 8.75
CA ARG A 72 -15.14 19.84 9.98
C ARG A 72 -13.80 20.58 9.86
N LYS A 73 -13.11 20.50 8.71
CA LYS A 73 -11.94 21.31 8.45
C LYS A 73 -12.22 22.81 8.66
N GLN A 74 -13.34 23.30 8.13
CA GLN A 74 -13.76 24.70 8.29
C GLN A 74 -14.08 25.04 9.76
N ALA A 75 -14.86 24.19 10.44
CA ALA A 75 -15.25 24.39 11.84
C ALA A 75 -14.03 24.40 12.80
N CYS A 76 -13.01 23.59 12.50
CA CYS A 76 -11.78 23.51 13.33
C CYS A 76 -10.65 24.41 12.81
N ASN A 77 -10.87 25.22 11.79
CA ASN A 77 -9.88 26.12 11.16
C ASN A 77 -8.53 25.44 10.85
N LEU A 78 -8.57 24.25 10.24
CA LEU A 78 -7.36 23.47 9.92
C LEU A 78 -6.71 24.01 8.64
N SER A 79 -5.89 25.03 8.77
CA SER A 79 -5.23 25.73 7.66
C SER A 79 -4.18 24.86 6.95
N ASN A 80 -3.54 23.93 7.68
CA ASN A 80 -2.51 23.03 7.15
C ASN A 80 -3.07 21.71 6.54
N LEU A 81 -4.41 21.59 6.40
CA LEU A 81 -5.04 20.43 5.78
C LEU A 81 -5.52 20.74 4.36
N GLN A 82 -5.04 19.98 3.39
CA GLN A 82 -5.60 19.93 2.03
C GLN A 82 -6.44 18.67 1.87
N LEU A 83 -7.73 18.82 1.55
CA LEU A 83 -8.65 17.71 1.28
C LEU A 83 -8.94 17.62 -0.21
N LEU A 84 -8.86 16.41 -0.78
CA LEU A 84 -9.06 16.15 -2.20
C LEU A 84 -10.07 15.00 -2.39
N ASN A 85 -11.15 15.27 -3.18
CA ASN A 85 -12.14 14.24 -3.51
C ASN A 85 -11.76 13.51 -4.80
N VAL A 86 -10.69 12.75 -4.76
CA VAL A 86 -10.16 11.99 -5.90
C VAL A 86 -9.59 10.64 -5.44
N ASP A 87 -9.45 9.72 -6.38
CA ASP A 87 -8.75 8.45 -6.12
C ASP A 87 -7.24 8.69 -6.08
N LEU A 88 -6.63 8.58 -4.90
CA LEU A 88 -5.21 8.77 -4.66
C LEU A 88 -4.34 7.89 -5.59
N PHE A 89 -4.75 6.66 -5.83
CA PHE A 89 -3.94 5.70 -6.59
C PHE A 89 -3.88 5.98 -8.10
N LYS A 90 -4.59 7.01 -8.55
CA LYS A 90 -4.50 7.56 -9.92
C LYS A 90 -3.58 8.77 -10.03
N ILE A 91 -3.07 9.29 -8.90
CA ILE A 91 -2.21 10.48 -8.88
C ILE A 91 -0.76 10.06 -8.97
N LEU A 92 -0.03 10.69 -9.87
CA LEU A 92 1.40 10.49 -10.05
C LEU A 92 2.18 11.72 -9.55
N ASN A 93 3.44 11.50 -9.14
CA ASN A 93 4.38 12.56 -8.77
C ASN A 93 3.91 13.47 -7.62
N LEU A 94 3.18 12.93 -6.66
CA LEU A 94 2.81 13.67 -5.46
C LEU A 94 4.05 13.94 -4.59
N LYS A 95 4.18 15.16 -4.06
CA LYS A 95 5.30 15.53 -3.18
C LYS A 95 4.87 15.42 -1.72
N TYR A 96 5.45 14.50 -0.98
CA TYR A 96 5.25 14.30 0.45
C TYR A 96 6.44 13.53 1.07
N ASN A 97 6.57 13.59 2.39
CA ASN A 97 7.62 12.89 3.13
C ASN A 97 7.11 11.56 3.70
N VAL A 98 5.91 11.56 4.25
CA VAL A 98 5.37 10.41 4.97
C VAL A 98 4.01 10.02 4.39
N PHE A 99 3.85 8.74 4.10
CA PHE A 99 2.53 8.19 3.74
C PHE A 99 1.91 7.53 4.96
N ILE A 100 0.66 7.86 5.28
CA ILE A 100 -0.06 7.23 6.38
C ILE A 100 -1.46 6.86 5.92
N SER A 101 -1.91 5.66 6.26
CA SER A 101 -3.27 5.25 5.89
C SER A 101 -3.80 4.11 6.76
N ASN A 102 -5.05 4.24 7.18
CA ASN A 102 -5.89 3.11 7.51
C ASN A 102 -6.58 2.66 6.22
N LEU A 103 -5.92 1.78 5.46
CA LEU A 103 -6.37 1.41 4.12
C LEU A 103 -7.69 0.62 4.14
N PRO A 104 -8.70 1.00 3.34
CA PRO A 104 -9.79 0.10 3.03
C PRO A 104 -9.23 -1.22 2.49
N TYR A 105 -9.65 -2.35 3.03
CA TYR A 105 -9.04 -3.65 2.73
C TYR A 105 -9.05 -3.99 1.24
N CYS A 106 -10.14 -3.62 0.53
CA CYS A 106 -10.25 -3.79 -0.92
C CYS A 106 -9.22 -2.96 -1.72
N LYS A 107 -8.62 -1.93 -1.11
CA LYS A 107 -7.64 -1.03 -1.74
C LYS A 107 -6.19 -1.36 -1.40
N SER A 108 -5.95 -2.34 -0.55
CA SER A 108 -4.58 -2.70 -0.13
C SER A 108 -3.68 -3.06 -1.32
N LYS A 109 -4.19 -3.85 -2.27
CA LYS A 109 -3.41 -4.23 -3.47
C LYS A 109 -3.09 -3.02 -4.34
N ASP A 110 -4.05 -2.12 -4.56
CA ASP A 110 -3.86 -0.89 -5.35
C ASP A 110 -2.77 -0.02 -4.72
N ALA A 111 -2.83 0.17 -3.39
CA ALA A 111 -1.85 0.95 -2.64
C ALA A 111 -0.44 0.38 -2.76
N PHE A 112 -0.28 -0.95 -2.62
CA PHE A 112 1.02 -1.61 -2.68
C PHE A 112 1.61 -1.74 -4.08
N TYR A 113 0.83 -1.47 -5.12
CA TYR A 113 1.34 -1.27 -6.48
C TYR A 113 1.61 0.20 -6.81
N TRP A 114 0.92 1.13 -6.15
CA TRP A 114 1.11 2.56 -6.32
C TRP A 114 2.31 3.09 -5.52
N LEU A 115 2.47 2.71 -4.25
CA LEU A 115 3.55 3.17 -3.37
C LEU A 115 4.95 3.03 -4.00
N PRO A 116 5.33 1.91 -4.66
CA PRO A 116 6.64 1.76 -5.28
C PRO A 116 6.94 2.76 -6.39
N THR A 117 5.92 3.41 -6.96
CA THR A 117 6.05 4.43 -8.01
C THR A 117 6.18 5.84 -7.45
N GLN A 118 6.07 6.01 -6.12
CA GLN A 118 6.11 7.31 -5.44
C GLN A 118 7.48 7.55 -4.79
N LYS A 119 7.73 8.81 -4.41
CA LYS A 119 8.91 9.21 -3.64
C LYS A 119 8.45 9.66 -2.26
N PHE A 120 8.94 9.00 -1.22
CA PHE A 120 8.66 9.33 0.18
C PHE A 120 9.74 8.72 1.08
N ASP A 121 9.80 9.17 2.33
CA ASP A 121 10.83 8.72 3.28
C ASP A 121 10.40 7.45 4.02
N ARG A 122 9.11 7.36 4.39
CA ARG A 122 8.51 6.20 5.05
C ARG A 122 7.00 6.16 4.89
N ALA A 123 6.43 4.96 5.05
CA ALA A 123 4.98 4.80 5.14
C ALA A 123 4.59 4.02 6.39
N ILE A 124 3.49 4.42 7.03
CA ILE A 124 2.82 3.70 8.11
C ILE A 124 1.43 3.32 7.64
N VAL A 125 1.19 2.03 7.51
CA VAL A 125 -0.03 1.54 6.87
C VAL A 125 -0.69 0.49 7.75
N MET A 126 -1.98 0.66 7.99
CA MET A 126 -2.80 -0.36 8.65
C MET A 126 -3.51 -1.19 7.58
N ILE A 127 -3.30 -2.51 7.63
CA ILE A 127 -3.81 -3.49 6.65
C ILE A 127 -4.27 -4.77 7.35
N GLN A 128 -5.00 -5.62 6.63
CA GLN A 128 -5.35 -6.96 7.13
C GLN A 128 -4.10 -7.79 7.40
N ARG A 129 -4.11 -8.59 8.49
CA ARG A 129 -3.01 -9.49 8.86
C ARG A 129 -2.64 -10.43 7.71
N GLU A 130 -3.62 -11.08 7.08
CA GLU A 130 -3.38 -12.01 5.97
C GLU A 130 -2.71 -11.34 4.77
N PHE A 131 -3.04 -10.06 4.52
CA PHE A 131 -2.39 -9.30 3.45
C PHE A 131 -0.93 -8.99 3.82
N ALA A 132 -0.65 -8.61 5.06
CA ALA A 132 0.72 -8.40 5.53
C ALA A 132 1.56 -9.69 5.46
N ASP A 133 0.98 -10.85 5.79
CA ASP A 133 1.65 -12.16 5.66
C ASP A 133 1.98 -12.46 4.19
N LYS A 134 1.05 -12.15 3.28
CA LYS A 134 1.29 -12.28 1.84
C LYS A 134 2.44 -11.39 1.35
N LEU A 135 2.57 -10.16 1.86
CA LEU A 135 3.68 -9.26 1.48
C LEU A 135 5.05 -9.81 1.88
N GLN A 136 5.11 -10.59 2.97
CA GLN A 136 6.34 -11.18 3.52
C GLN A 136 6.56 -12.64 3.15
N ALA A 137 5.64 -13.24 2.39
CA ALA A 137 5.74 -14.63 1.96
C ALA A 137 7.05 -14.86 1.17
N LYS A 138 7.69 -16.02 1.42
CA LYS A 138 8.96 -16.41 0.81
C LYS A 138 8.72 -17.23 -0.47
N PRO A 139 9.73 -17.32 -1.36
CA PRO A 139 9.71 -18.24 -2.50
C PRO A 139 9.28 -19.66 -2.08
N GLY A 140 8.42 -20.29 -2.88
CA GLY A 140 7.86 -21.62 -2.60
C GLY A 140 6.64 -21.64 -1.68
N GLU A 141 6.37 -20.58 -0.91
CA GLU A 141 5.21 -20.52 -0.03
C GLU A 141 3.90 -20.31 -0.82
N LYS A 142 2.80 -20.94 -0.32
CA LYS A 142 1.46 -20.82 -0.93
C LYS A 142 1.03 -19.36 -1.14
N ASN A 143 1.41 -18.45 -0.28
CA ASN A 143 1.02 -17.04 -0.31
C ASN A 143 1.99 -16.14 -1.10
N TYR A 144 3.10 -16.67 -1.60
CA TYR A 144 4.04 -15.92 -2.42
C TYR A 144 3.41 -15.52 -3.76
N ARG A 145 3.42 -14.23 -4.08
CA ARG A 145 2.74 -13.62 -5.25
C ARG A 145 3.58 -12.46 -5.80
N ALA A 146 3.17 -11.96 -6.96
CA ALA A 146 3.76 -10.75 -7.55
C ALA A 146 3.84 -9.59 -6.55
N ILE A 147 2.81 -9.39 -5.72
CA ILE A 147 2.80 -8.33 -4.70
C ILE A 147 3.85 -8.54 -3.61
N SER A 148 4.18 -9.79 -3.28
CA SER A 148 5.25 -10.13 -2.35
C SER A 148 6.61 -9.69 -2.92
N VAL A 149 6.85 -9.99 -4.21
CA VAL A 149 8.06 -9.61 -4.94
C VAL A 149 8.21 -8.10 -5.01
N VAL A 150 7.15 -7.39 -5.44
CA VAL A 150 7.15 -5.93 -5.54
C VAL A 150 7.48 -5.31 -4.19
N THR A 151 6.81 -5.75 -3.13
CA THR A 151 7.02 -5.19 -1.79
C THR A 151 8.43 -5.45 -1.28
N GLN A 152 8.92 -6.68 -1.37
CA GLN A 152 10.25 -7.05 -0.87
C GLN A 152 11.38 -6.44 -1.70
N HIS A 153 11.15 -6.21 -2.99
CA HIS A 153 12.13 -5.51 -3.83
C HIS A 153 12.20 -4.02 -3.50
N CYS A 154 11.06 -3.36 -3.35
CA CYS A 154 11.00 -1.90 -3.23
C CYS A 154 11.08 -1.39 -1.79
N PHE A 155 10.81 -2.22 -0.78
CA PHE A 155 10.69 -1.78 0.61
C PHE A 155 11.39 -2.72 1.59
N THR A 156 11.89 -2.13 2.69
CA THR A 156 12.07 -2.84 3.95
C THR A 156 10.74 -2.75 4.70
N LEU A 157 10.12 -3.89 5.00
CA LEU A 157 8.85 -3.99 5.70
C LEU A 157 9.08 -4.45 7.15
N GLN A 158 8.52 -3.68 8.09
CA GLN A 158 8.51 -4.01 9.52
C GLN A 158 7.06 -4.07 10.02
N LYS A 159 6.66 -5.18 10.63
CA LYS A 159 5.42 -5.25 11.41
C LYS A 159 5.65 -4.55 12.74
N LEU A 160 4.80 -3.59 13.09
CA LEU A 160 4.92 -2.81 14.31
C LEU A 160 4.08 -3.39 15.44
N PHE A 161 2.77 -3.46 15.24
CA PHE A 161 1.84 -4.02 16.20
C PHE A 161 0.53 -4.50 15.55
N SER A 162 -0.13 -5.44 16.22
CA SER A 162 -1.46 -5.94 15.83
C SER A 162 -2.55 -5.01 16.36
N VAL A 163 -3.67 -4.96 15.62
CA VAL A 163 -4.86 -4.17 15.98
C VAL A 163 -6.07 -5.09 15.99
N ASN A 164 -6.73 -5.17 17.14
CA ASN A 164 -7.92 -5.98 17.32
C ASN A 164 -9.11 -5.42 16.54
N LYS A 165 -10.07 -6.28 16.28
CA LYS A 165 -11.28 -5.95 15.50
C LYS A 165 -12.17 -4.89 16.17
N ASP A 166 -12.19 -4.86 17.50
CA ASP A 166 -12.95 -3.92 18.33
C ASP A 166 -12.46 -2.46 18.23
N ALA A 167 -11.24 -2.26 17.71
CA ALA A 167 -10.73 -0.93 17.42
C ALA A 167 -11.46 -0.22 16.25
N PHE A 168 -12.38 -0.90 15.57
CA PHE A 168 -13.04 -0.39 14.36
C PHE A 168 -14.57 -0.44 14.44
N ASP A 169 -15.21 0.48 13.72
CA ASP A 169 -16.64 0.52 13.46
C ASP A 169 -16.95 0.73 11.97
N PRO A 170 -17.65 -0.20 11.30
CA PRO A 170 -18.01 -1.54 11.77
C PRO A 170 -16.78 -2.45 11.97
N GLN A 171 -16.89 -3.41 12.91
CA GLN A 171 -15.82 -4.38 13.15
C GLN A 171 -15.52 -5.21 11.88
N PRO A 172 -14.24 -5.39 11.52
CA PRO A 172 -13.85 -6.31 10.45
C PRO A 172 -13.97 -7.77 10.88
N SER A 173 -14.00 -8.68 9.90
CA SER A 173 -13.99 -10.14 10.16
C SER A 173 -12.63 -10.65 10.61
N VAL A 174 -11.55 -9.94 10.27
CA VAL A 174 -10.15 -10.32 10.51
C VAL A 174 -9.41 -9.22 11.28
N GLU A 175 -8.31 -9.59 11.93
CA GLU A 175 -7.42 -8.63 12.59
C GLU A 175 -6.62 -7.80 11.59
N SER A 176 -6.23 -6.63 12.03
CA SER A 176 -5.33 -5.75 11.30
C SER A 176 -3.93 -5.74 11.92
N VAL A 177 -2.99 -5.23 11.15
CA VAL A 177 -1.63 -4.98 11.61
C VAL A 177 -1.17 -3.63 11.06
N VAL A 178 -0.46 -2.89 11.88
CA VAL A 178 0.26 -1.69 11.44
C VAL A 178 1.66 -2.09 11.03
N ILE A 179 2.04 -1.67 9.84
CA ILE A 179 3.36 -1.91 9.26
C ILE A 179 4.05 -0.60 8.93
N LYS A 180 5.37 -0.62 8.98
CA LYS A 180 6.25 0.45 8.49
C LYS A 180 6.94 -0.03 7.21
N LEU A 181 6.92 0.82 6.19
CA LEU A 181 7.65 0.61 4.95
C LEU A 181 8.72 1.70 4.81
N ILE A 182 9.95 1.27 4.58
CA ILE A 182 11.06 2.15 4.24
C ILE A 182 11.44 1.87 2.79
N PRO A 183 11.38 2.84 1.88
CA PRO A 183 11.76 2.65 0.48
C PRO A 183 13.22 2.21 0.36
N ARG A 184 13.45 1.24 -0.54
CA ARG A 184 14.77 0.91 -1.06
C ARG A 184 14.98 1.70 -2.35
N TYR A 185 16.21 1.90 -2.76
CA TYR A 185 16.55 2.66 -3.99
C TYR A 185 16.22 1.93 -5.30
N HIS A 186 15.36 0.91 -5.24
CA HIS A 186 14.96 0.13 -6.41
C HIS A 186 13.67 0.67 -7.01
N LYS A 187 13.79 1.21 -8.23
CA LYS A 187 12.62 1.68 -8.98
C LYS A 187 11.92 0.51 -9.67
N ILE A 188 10.61 0.54 -9.67
CA ILE A 188 9.79 -0.35 -10.47
C ILE A 188 8.76 0.47 -11.26
N THR A 189 8.48 0.04 -12.49
CA THR A 189 7.51 0.71 -13.37
C THR A 189 6.16 0.00 -13.34
N TRP A 190 5.11 0.68 -13.80
CA TRP A 190 3.82 0.02 -14.02
C TRP A 190 3.90 -1.10 -15.06
N LYS A 191 4.81 -0.97 -16.05
CA LYS A 191 5.09 -2.02 -17.04
C LYS A 191 5.67 -3.25 -16.35
N SER A 192 6.69 -3.08 -15.49
CA SER A 192 7.29 -4.15 -14.70
C SER A 192 6.27 -4.85 -13.79
N ILE A 193 5.40 -4.07 -13.11
CA ILE A 193 4.34 -4.64 -12.26
C ILE A 193 3.36 -5.49 -13.07
N ARG A 194 2.96 -5.04 -14.27
CA ARG A 194 2.09 -5.83 -15.16
C ARG A 194 2.77 -7.12 -15.61
N ASN A 195 4.01 -7.03 -16.06
CA ASN A 195 4.78 -8.19 -16.50
C ASN A 195 4.98 -9.19 -15.37
N LEU A 196 5.26 -8.71 -14.15
CA LEU A 196 5.38 -9.55 -12.97
C LEU A 196 4.07 -10.29 -12.64
N ASN A 197 2.91 -9.61 -12.71
CA ASN A 197 1.62 -10.26 -12.54
C ASN A 197 1.36 -11.33 -13.63
N TYR A 198 1.74 -11.06 -14.88
CA TYR A 198 1.63 -12.03 -15.97
C TYR A 198 2.53 -13.26 -15.72
N VAL A 199 3.79 -13.04 -15.33
CA VAL A 199 4.72 -14.13 -14.99
C VAL A 199 4.14 -14.98 -13.85
N PHE A 200 3.60 -14.35 -12.79
CA PHE A 200 2.96 -15.05 -11.68
C PHE A 200 1.64 -15.76 -12.04
N SER A 201 0.98 -15.40 -13.12
CA SER A 201 -0.17 -16.19 -13.61
C SER A 201 0.24 -17.60 -14.03
N GLN A 202 1.52 -17.78 -14.29
CA GLN A 202 2.13 -19.06 -14.69
C GLN A 202 3.03 -19.66 -13.58
N ARG A 203 2.77 -19.32 -12.33
CA ARG A 203 3.62 -19.61 -11.17
C ARG A 203 4.12 -21.05 -11.03
N ASN A 204 3.30 -22.03 -11.47
CA ASN A 204 3.62 -23.45 -11.37
C ASN A 204 4.48 -23.97 -12.54
N LYS A 205 4.82 -23.11 -13.53
CA LYS A 205 5.65 -23.47 -14.68
C LYS A 205 7.11 -23.19 -14.41
N LYS A 206 8.00 -23.94 -15.08
CA LYS A 206 9.44 -23.69 -15.06
C LYS A 206 9.75 -22.29 -15.60
N ALA A 207 10.63 -21.57 -14.94
CA ALA A 207 11.00 -20.22 -15.30
C ALA A 207 11.63 -20.16 -16.71
N SER A 208 12.48 -21.12 -17.06
CA SER A 208 13.07 -21.28 -18.40
C SER A 208 11.99 -21.41 -19.49
N SER A 209 10.90 -22.15 -19.23
CA SER A 209 9.79 -22.31 -20.19
C SER A 209 8.99 -21.01 -20.35
N VAL A 210 8.85 -20.22 -19.30
CA VAL A 210 8.19 -18.91 -19.36
C VAL A 210 9.07 -17.91 -20.11
N ALA A 211 10.38 -17.86 -19.82
CA ALA A 211 11.36 -16.99 -20.47
C ALA A 211 11.40 -17.20 -22.01
N LYS A 212 11.46 -18.45 -22.44
CA LYS A 212 11.47 -18.81 -23.87
C LYS A 212 10.29 -18.27 -24.67
N ARG A 213 9.11 -18.09 -24.05
CA ARG A 213 7.92 -17.52 -24.72
C ARG A 213 8.09 -16.04 -25.08
N PHE A 214 9.03 -15.37 -24.44
CA PHE A 214 9.40 -13.98 -24.71
C PHE A 214 10.72 -13.87 -25.49
N GLY A 215 11.21 -14.96 -26.08
CA GLY A 215 12.50 -14.95 -26.79
C GLY A 215 13.73 -14.89 -25.89
N ILE A 216 13.55 -14.97 -24.56
CA ILE A 216 14.65 -14.84 -23.61
C ILE A 216 15.36 -16.18 -23.45
N ASN A 217 16.62 -16.19 -23.88
CA ASN A 217 17.53 -17.33 -23.68
C ASN A 217 18.38 -17.11 -22.41
N PHE A 218 17.74 -17.30 -21.24
CA PHE A 218 18.41 -17.23 -19.94
C PHE A 218 18.09 -18.49 -19.16
N ASP A 219 19.13 -19.11 -18.59
CA ASP A 219 18.98 -20.31 -17.78
C ASP A 219 18.58 -19.95 -16.34
N PHE A 220 17.37 -20.33 -15.98
CA PHE A 220 16.86 -20.27 -14.61
C PHE A 220 16.87 -21.64 -13.92
N GLY A 221 17.58 -22.62 -14.50
CA GLY A 221 17.56 -24.00 -14.04
C GLY A 221 16.18 -24.64 -14.15
N ASP A 222 15.93 -25.63 -13.32
CA ASP A 222 14.65 -26.37 -13.25
C ASP A 222 13.64 -25.74 -12.29
N THR A 223 13.87 -24.48 -11.90
CA THR A 223 13.10 -23.76 -10.88
C THR A 223 11.77 -23.24 -11.44
N ARG A 224 10.71 -23.33 -10.65
CA ARG A 224 9.41 -22.76 -11.00
C ARG A 224 9.38 -21.25 -10.71
N ILE A 225 8.44 -20.54 -11.35
CA ILE A 225 8.28 -19.10 -11.16
C ILE A 225 8.09 -18.73 -9.67
N ASP A 226 7.30 -19.48 -8.93
CA ASP A 226 7.02 -19.18 -7.52
C ASP A 226 8.13 -19.63 -6.54
N GLU A 227 9.16 -20.28 -7.03
CA GLU A 227 10.36 -20.66 -6.28
C GLU A 227 11.50 -19.66 -6.46
N LEU A 228 11.42 -18.78 -7.48
CA LEU A 228 12.43 -17.75 -7.73
C LEU A 228 12.42 -16.65 -6.67
N HIS A 229 13.59 -16.20 -6.27
CA HIS A 229 13.74 -15.04 -5.40
C HIS A 229 13.32 -13.74 -6.11
N SER A 230 12.98 -12.72 -5.33
CA SER A 230 12.51 -11.43 -5.86
C SER A 230 13.48 -10.81 -6.87
N GLY A 231 14.79 -10.89 -6.63
CA GLY A 231 15.82 -10.39 -7.57
C GLY A 231 15.82 -11.09 -8.92
N GLU A 232 15.65 -12.42 -8.95
CA GLU A 232 15.60 -13.22 -10.18
C GLU A 232 14.32 -12.91 -10.98
N LEU A 233 13.18 -12.77 -10.29
CA LEU A 233 11.92 -12.40 -10.91
C LEU A 233 11.95 -10.99 -11.52
N ILE A 234 12.58 -10.04 -10.83
CA ILE A 234 12.79 -8.69 -11.38
C ILE A 234 13.73 -8.74 -12.60
N LYS A 235 14.80 -9.54 -12.53
CA LYS A 235 15.70 -9.73 -13.68
C LYS A 235 14.95 -10.28 -14.88
N LEU A 236 14.13 -11.32 -14.69
CA LEU A 236 13.29 -11.89 -15.77
C LEU A 236 12.35 -10.83 -16.36
N VAL A 237 11.68 -10.05 -15.52
CA VAL A 237 10.75 -9.00 -15.97
C VAL A 237 11.47 -7.91 -16.75
N ASN A 238 12.67 -7.50 -16.33
CA ASN A 238 13.48 -6.51 -17.04
C ASN A 238 13.91 -7.02 -18.43
N LEU A 239 14.28 -8.29 -18.55
CA LEU A 239 14.59 -8.93 -19.84
C LEU A 239 13.35 -8.92 -20.77
N ILE A 240 12.16 -9.25 -20.24
CA ILE A 240 10.89 -9.18 -20.98
C ILE A 240 10.61 -7.75 -21.49
N GLU A 241 10.99 -6.73 -20.73
CA GLU A 241 10.78 -5.33 -21.14
C GLU A 241 11.69 -4.92 -22.29
N ILE A 242 12.92 -5.39 -22.31
CA ILE A 242 13.91 -5.13 -23.37
C ILE A 242 13.45 -5.77 -24.68
N GLU A 243 13.14 -7.05 -24.67
CA GLU A 243 12.69 -7.78 -25.87
C GLU A 243 11.39 -7.21 -26.48
N ASN A 244 10.44 -6.75 -25.64
CA ASN A 244 9.19 -6.13 -26.12
C ASN A 244 9.36 -4.65 -26.52
N SER A 245 10.57 -4.12 -26.52
CA SER A 245 10.87 -2.73 -26.90
C SER A 245 11.62 -2.64 -28.24
N ILE A 246 11.98 -3.80 -28.80
CA ILE A 246 12.54 -4.00 -30.17
C ILE A 246 11.42 -4.40 -31.11
#